data_0445ab0304ca303c4eb21d9fe8610038
#
_entry.id   0445ab0304ca303c4eb21d9fe8610038
#
_cell.length_a   1.000
_cell.length_b   1.000
_cell.length_c   1.000
_cell.angle_alpha   90.00
_cell.angle_beta   90.00
_cell.angle_gamma   90.00
#
_symmetry.space_group_name_H-M   'P 1'
#
loop_
_entity.id
_entity.type
_entity.pdbx_description
1 polymer ?
#
loop_
_entity_poly.entity_id
_entity_poly.type
_entity_poly.pdbx_seq_one_letter_code
_entity_poly.pdbx_strand_id
1 'polypeptide(L)'
;MDQFGAALKPLDGETKRQLNLPNGLEVVAVKKGKMADAGVEKGWIILQVNDRPMNTMEDFEEAVKEANRSSDRILWIRAVTQSGRLRSAVVELDEK
;
A
#
# COMPACT_ATOMS: atom_id res chain seq x y z
N MET A 1 -4.42 9.96 13.96
CA MET A 1 -5.27 8.99 13.37
C MET A 1 -5.09 8.98 11.87
N ASP A 2 -5.02 7.85 11.40
CA ASP A 2 -4.67 7.65 10.03
C ASP A 2 -5.87 7.77 9.13
N GLN A 3 -5.82 8.72 8.20
CA GLN A 3 -6.92 8.91 7.25
C GLN A 3 -7.08 7.71 6.33
N PHE A 4 -6.06 6.89 6.20
CA PHE A 4 -6.12 5.74 5.31
C PHE A 4 -6.87 4.58 5.92
N GLY A 5 -6.90 4.48 7.23
CA GLY A 5 -7.62 3.41 7.90
C GLY A 5 -6.96 2.06 7.76
N ALA A 6 -5.67 2.02 7.50
CA ALA A 6 -4.96 0.76 7.32
C ALA A 6 -3.71 0.73 8.17
N ALA A 7 -3.38 -0.45 8.67
CA ALA A 7 -2.14 -0.69 9.37
C ALA A 7 -1.25 -1.49 8.46
N LEU A 8 -0.04 -1.01 8.24
CA LEU A 8 0.92 -1.64 7.36
C LEU A 8 2.16 -2.01 8.14
N LYS A 9 2.84 -3.06 7.72
CA LYS A 9 4.12 -3.41 8.29
C LYS A 9 5.02 -3.99 7.22
N PRO A 10 6.35 -3.85 7.34
CA PRO A 10 7.27 -4.47 6.39
C PRO A 10 7.15 -5.99 6.45
N LEU A 11 7.38 -6.65 5.33
CA LEU A 11 7.41 -8.10 5.30
C LEU A 11 8.61 -8.61 6.09
N ASP A 12 8.39 -9.69 6.84
CA ASP A 12 9.53 -10.34 7.46
C ASP A 12 10.24 -11.23 6.44
N GLY A 13 11.43 -11.72 6.82
CA GLY A 13 12.26 -12.48 5.89
C GLY A 13 11.63 -13.78 5.45
N GLU A 14 10.91 -14.43 6.35
CA GLU A 14 10.30 -15.69 6.01
C GLU A 14 9.19 -15.53 4.99
N THR A 15 8.35 -14.52 5.16
CA THR A 15 7.29 -14.27 4.21
C THR A 15 7.84 -13.90 2.85
N LYS A 16 8.92 -13.10 2.83
CA LYS A 16 9.56 -12.76 1.57
C LYS A 16 10.01 -14.03 0.83
N ARG A 17 10.61 -14.95 1.56
CA ARG A 17 11.09 -16.19 0.94
C ARG A 17 9.93 -17.04 0.46
N GLN A 18 8.90 -17.20 1.28
CA GLN A 18 7.77 -18.06 0.93
C GLN A 18 7.05 -17.56 -0.30
N LEU A 19 6.91 -16.25 -0.43
CA LEU A 19 6.18 -15.67 -1.54
C LEU A 19 7.10 -15.24 -2.68
N ASN A 20 8.41 -15.42 -2.49
CA ASN A 20 9.41 -15.06 -3.48
C ASN A 20 9.30 -13.58 -3.86
N LEU A 21 9.21 -12.72 -2.84
CA LEU A 21 9.09 -11.29 -3.04
C LEU A 21 10.32 -10.58 -2.51
N PRO A 22 10.85 -9.61 -3.24
CA PRO A 22 12.02 -8.86 -2.76
C PRO A 22 11.66 -7.81 -1.73
N ASN A 23 10.42 -7.33 -1.75
CA ASN A 23 10.01 -6.24 -0.87
C ASN A 23 8.50 -6.26 -0.72
N GLY A 24 8.01 -5.45 0.20
CA GLY A 24 6.57 -5.28 0.34
C GLY A 24 6.19 -4.75 1.70
N LEU A 25 5.01 -4.16 1.75
CA LEU A 25 4.36 -3.77 3.00
C LEU A 25 3.08 -4.56 3.12
N GLU A 26 2.95 -5.29 4.19
CA GLU A 26 1.76 -6.11 4.41
C GLU A 26 0.66 -5.28 5.02
N VAL A 27 -0.56 -5.43 4.50
CA VAL A 27 -1.73 -4.78 5.06
C VAL A 27 -2.27 -5.69 6.16
N VAL A 28 -1.98 -5.32 7.41
CA VAL A 28 -2.35 -6.18 8.54
C VAL A 28 -3.73 -5.89 9.07
N ALA A 29 -4.28 -4.73 8.75
CA ALA A 29 -5.64 -4.40 9.16
C ALA A 29 -6.18 -3.29 8.28
N VAL A 30 -7.47 -3.33 8.00
CA VAL A 30 -8.14 -2.28 7.24
C VAL A 30 -9.45 -1.98 7.94
N LYS A 31 -9.71 -0.71 8.18
CA LYS A 31 -11.00 -0.27 8.64
C LYS A 31 -11.43 0.92 7.80
N LYS A 32 -12.55 1.50 8.13
CA LYS A 32 -13.11 2.57 7.35
C LYS A 32 -12.08 3.67 7.08
N GLY A 33 -11.93 4.04 5.82
CA GLY A 33 -10.97 5.05 5.41
C GLY A 33 -10.68 4.96 3.94
N LYS A 34 -9.67 5.71 3.51
CA LYS A 34 -9.35 5.82 2.09
C LYS A 34 -8.92 4.50 1.47
N MET A 35 -8.18 3.68 2.23
CA MET A 35 -7.74 2.39 1.68
C MET A 35 -8.92 1.46 1.45
N ALA A 36 -9.83 1.37 2.42
CA ALA A 36 -11.01 0.53 2.26
C ALA A 36 -11.86 1.02 1.11
N ASP A 37 -12.00 2.35 1.00
CA ASP A 37 -12.79 2.93 -0.09
C ASP A 37 -12.22 2.59 -1.44
N ALA A 38 -10.91 2.42 -1.53
CA ALA A 38 -10.24 2.10 -2.78
C ALA A 38 -10.22 0.60 -3.06
N GLY A 39 -10.71 -0.22 -2.14
CA GLY A 39 -10.76 -1.65 -2.34
C GLY A 39 -9.58 -2.43 -1.79
N VAL A 40 -8.71 -1.78 -1.04
CA VAL A 40 -7.58 -2.48 -0.42
C VAL A 40 -8.09 -3.38 0.68
N GLU A 41 -7.55 -4.59 0.75
CA GLU A 41 -8.01 -5.59 1.71
C GLU A 41 -6.88 -6.06 2.60
N LYS A 42 -7.26 -6.50 3.79
CA LYS A 42 -6.33 -7.13 4.71
C LYS A 42 -5.65 -8.31 4.01
N GLY A 43 -4.36 -8.45 4.23
CA GLY A 43 -3.60 -9.53 3.65
C GLY A 43 -2.88 -9.17 2.37
N TRP A 44 -3.25 -8.07 1.75
CA TRP A 44 -2.52 -7.61 0.57
C TRP A 44 -1.10 -7.27 0.95
N ILE A 45 -0.20 -7.47 0.00
CA ILE A 45 1.19 -7.06 0.16
C ILE A 45 1.43 -6.00 -0.89
N ILE A 46 1.62 -4.77 -0.44
CA ILE A 46 1.83 -3.64 -1.33
C ILE A 46 3.26 -3.64 -1.80
N LEU A 47 3.46 -3.77 -3.10
CA LEU A 47 4.79 -3.85 -3.69
C LEU A 47 5.29 -2.49 -4.13
N GLN A 48 4.39 -1.62 -4.54
CA GLN A 48 4.77 -0.40 -5.21
C GLN A 48 3.65 0.62 -5.09
N VAL A 49 4.02 1.88 -4.90
CA VAL A 49 3.07 2.98 -4.90
C VAL A 49 3.65 4.06 -5.78
N ASN A 50 2.94 4.43 -6.85
CA ASN A 50 3.40 5.46 -7.78
C ASN A 50 4.84 5.24 -8.22
N ASP A 51 5.16 4.00 -8.62
CA ASP A 51 6.49 3.63 -9.10
C ASP A 51 7.57 3.56 -8.05
N ARG A 52 7.25 3.81 -6.80
CA ARG A 52 8.22 3.70 -5.71
C ARG A 52 8.05 2.32 -5.04
N PRO A 53 9.11 1.52 -5.00
CA PRO A 53 9.02 0.23 -4.30
C PRO A 53 8.79 0.44 -2.81
N MET A 54 8.02 -0.45 -2.23
CA MET A 54 7.69 -0.33 -0.80
C MET A 54 8.49 -1.33 0.00
N ASN A 55 9.34 -0.85 0.90
CA ASN A 55 10.08 -1.67 1.84
C ASN A 55 9.81 -1.28 3.28
N THR A 56 9.65 0.01 3.51
CA THR A 56 9.51 0.54 4.86
C THR A 56 8.33 1.47 4.89
N MET A 57 7.91 1.80 6.11
CA MET A 57 6.84 2.78 6.24
C MET A 57 7.25 4.15 5.71
N GLU A 58 8.55 4.45 5.78
CA GLU A 58 9.02 5.70 5.22
C GLU A 58 8.79 5.78 3.71
N ASP A 59 8.94 4.64 3.03
CA ASP A 59 8.65 4.62 1.59
C ASP A 59 7.21 5.04 1.33
N PHE A 60 6.30 4.53 2.13
CA PHE A 60 4.90 4.88 1.95
C PHE A 60 4.66 6.35 2.25
N GLU A 61 5.25 6.84 3.33
CA GLU A 61 5.09 8.24 3.70
C GLU A 61 5.64 9.17 2.63
N GLU A 62 6.78 8.80 2.03
CA GLU A 62 7.33 9.61 0.96
C GLU A 62 6.43 9.61 -0.27
N ALA A 63 5.85 8.46 -0.58
CA ALA A 63 4.93 8.40 -1.72
C ALA A 63 3.72 9.31 -1.49
N VAL A 64 3.21 9.32 -0.26
CA VAL A 64 2.07 10.18 0.07
C VAL A 64 2.46 11.65 -0.05
N LYS A 65 3.65 12.00 0.46
CA LYS A 65 4.11 13.39 0.35
C LYS A 65 4.22 13.83 -1.10
N GLU A 66 4.82 12.99 -1.93
CA GLU A 66 4.98 13.35 -3.33
C GLU A 66 3.66 13.46 -4.03
N ALA A 67 2.73 12.56 -3.74
CA ALA A 67 1.42 12.60 -4.36
C ALA A 67 0.67 13.86 -3.95
N ASN A 68 0.83 14.30 -2.71
CA ASN A 68 0.16 15.51 -2.25
C ASN A 68 0.69 16.77 -2.95
N ARG A 69 1.89 16.68 -3.50
CA ARG A 69 2.45 17.82 -4.24
C ARG A 69 2.18 17.75 -5.73
N SER A 70 1.65 16.63 -6.20
CA SER A 70 1.37 16.50 -7.62
C SER A 70 -0.02 17.04 -7.91
N SER A 71 -0.31 17.22 -9.18
CA SER A 71 -1.62 17.73 -9.60
C SER A 71 -2.70 16.67 -9.46
N ASP A 72 -2.34 15.41 -9.59
CA ASP A 72 -3.32 14.32 -9.56
C ASP A 72 -3.74 13.94 -8.17
N ARG A 73 -2.81 13.99 -7.23
CA ARG A 73 -3.06 13.69 -5.83
C ARG A 73 -3.70 12.32 -5.63
N ILE A 74 -3.11 11.32 -6.26
CA ILE A 74 -3.57 9.94 -6.10
C ILE A 74 -2.39 9.05 -5.76
N LEU A 75 -2.73 7.91 -5.14
CA LEU A 75 -1.78 6.83 -4.90
C LEU A 75 -2.20 5.67 -5.78
N TRP A 76 -1.34 5.28 -6.66
CA TRP A 76 -1.57 4.12 -7.50
C TRP A 76 -0.86 2.95 -6.85
N ILE A 77 -1.63 2.04 -6.28
CA ILE A 77 -1.10 0.94 -5.48
C ILE A 77 -1.05 -0.33 -6.31
N ARG A 78 0.08 -1.00 -6.24
CA ARG A 78 0.28 -2.28 -6.89
C ARG A 78 0.60 -3.29 -5.80
N ALA A 79 -0.13 -4.41 -5.78
CA ALA A 79 -0.02 -5.35 -4.67
C ALA A 79 -0.21 -6.77 -5.15
N VAL A 80 0.04 -7.72 -4.26
CA VAL A 80 -0.29 -9.12 -4.49
C VAL A 80 -1.02 -9.64 -3.26
N THR A 81 -1.85 -10.67 -3.47
CA THR A 81 -2.47 -11.35 -2.36
C THR A 81 -1.52 -12.38 -1.78
N GLN A 82 -1.93 -13.01 -0.68
CA GLN A 82 -1.13 -14.06 -0.06
C GLN A 82 -0.95 -15.26 -0.99
N SER A 83 -1.82 -15.44 -1.96
CA SER A 83 -1.70 -16.52 -2.92
C SER A 83 -0.99 -16.08 -4.21
N GLY A 84 -0.47 -14.86 -4.24
CA GLY A 84 0.32 -14.40 -5.36
C GLY A 84 -0.45 -13.75 -6.49
N ARG A 85 -1.70 -13.41 -6.29
CA ARG A 85 -2.50 -12.78 -7.33
C ARG A 85 -2.28 -11.28 -7.34
N LEU A 86 -2.13 -10.73 -8.53
CA LEU A 86 -1.90 -9.29 -8.67
C LEU A 86 -3.16 -8.52 -8.35
N ARG A 87 -2.97 -7.37 -7.69
CA ARG A 87 -4.05 -6.46 -7.33
C ARG A 87 -3.58 -5.04 -7.53
N SER A 88 -4.52 -4.16 -7.79
CA SER A 88 -4.20 -2.75 -7.85
C SER A 88 -5.34 -1.97 -7.24
N ALA A 89 -5.04 -0.74 -6.82
CA ALA A 89 -6.02 0.15 -6.25
C ALA A 89 -5.57 1.56 -6.47
N VAL A 90 -6.53 2.47 -6.57
CA VAL A 90 -6.24 3.88 -6.71
C VAL A 90 -6.87 4.60 -5.52
N VAL A 91 -6.03 5.26 -4.74
CA VAL A 91 -6.48 6.01 -3.57
C VAL A 91 -6.46 7.49 -3.92
N GLU A 92 -7.58 8.15 -3.76
CA GLU A 92 -7.67 9.58 -4.01
C GLU A 92 -7.41 10.33 -2.72
N LEU A 93 -6.37 11.17 -2.74
CA LEU A 93 -6.00 11.94 -1.57
C LEU A 93 -6.82 13.19 -1.40
N ASP A 94 -7.31 13.69 -2.51
CA ASP A 94 -8.04 14.93 -2.51
C ASP A 94 -9.48 14.66 -2.22
N GLU A 95 -9.99 15.27 -1.17
CA GLU A 95 -11.40 15.12 -0.81
C GLU A 95 -12.14 16.37 -1.05
N LYS A 96 -13.35 16.22 -1.48
CA LYS A 96 -14.16 17.40 -1.67
C LYS A 96 -15.34 17.45 -0.77
#